data_87ed7c7ad57192a5aaade967b9faeab8
#
_entry.id   87ed7c7ad57192a5aaade967b9faeab8
#
_cell.length_a   1.000
_cell.length_b   1.000
_cell.length_c   1.000
_cell.angle_alpha   90.00
_cell.angle_beta   90.00
_cell.angle_gamma   90.00
#
_symmetry.space_group_name_H-M   'P 1'
#
loop_
_entity.id
_entity.type
_entity.pdbx_description
1 polymer ?
#
loop_
_entity_poly.entity_id
_entity_poly.type
_entity_poly.pdbx_seq_one_letter_code
_entity_poly.pdbx_strand_id
1 'polypeptide(L)'
;METLPHEKGFHISWEQIHRDSRALAWRLEKISPQNGSWKAVVAVTRGGMVPAMVVARELDLRVVETISVKSYDHQVQSEAKVLKSPAEAYIGNGDGILIIDDLVDTGKTFHTIRSLYPKAHYAAVYAKPMGKDSLDTFITEVSQDTWIFFPWDMALQYVAPYKGEG
;
A
#
# COMPACT_ATOMS: atom_id res chain seq x y z
N MET A 1 31.96 0.06 8.76
CA MET A 1 31.35 0.99 7.79
C MET A 1 29.89 0.61 7.67
N GLU A 2 29.02 1.41 8.23
CA GLU A 2 27.57 1.20 8.02
C GLU A 2 27.29 1.42 6.53
N THR A 3 26.87 0.36 5.85
CA THR A 3 26.37 0.46 4.48
C THR A 3 25.11 1.30 4.48
N LEU A 4 25.13 2.40 3.77
CA LEU A 4 23.95 3.25 3.64
C LEU A 4 22.78 2.44 3.07
N PRO A 5 21.54 2.65 3.55
CA PRO A 5 20.37 1.82 3.17
C PRO A 5 20.11 1.71 1.66
N HIS A 6 20.71 2.58 0.85
CA HIS A 6 20.54 2.62 -0.60
C HIS A 6 21.48 1.72 -1.40
N GLU A 7 22.42 1.01 -0.76
CA GLU A 7 23.34 0.10 -1.48
C GLU A 7 22.65 -1.19 -1.96
N LYS A 8 21.48 -1.53 -1.37
CA LYS A 8 20.61 -2.64 -1.79
C LYS A 8 19.20 -2.17 -2.12
N GLY A 9 19.10 -1.03 -2.80
CA GLY A 9 17.81 -0.43 -3.12
C GLY A 9 17.23 -0.95 -4.42
N PHE A 10 15.92 -1.14 -4.44
CA PHE A 10 15.13 -1.36 -5.65
C PHE A 10 14.34 -0.09 -5.96
N HIS A 11 14.69 0.58 -7.06
CA HIS A 11 14.08 1.82 -7.48
C HIS A 11 12.91 1.57 -8.42
N ILE A 12 11.74 2.09 -8.08
CA ILE A 12 10.52 1.96 -8.86
C ILE A 12 10.23 3.29 -9.55
N SER A 13 10.05 3.26 -10.87
CA SER A 13 9.63 4.42 -11.66
C SER A 13 8.12 4.66 -11.58
N TRP A 14 7.65 5.86 -11.96
CA TRP A 14 6.23 6.16 -12.11
C TRP A 14 5.53 5.21 -13.10
N GLU A 15 6.18 4.90 -14.21
CA GLU A 15 5.65 3.94 -15.18
C GLU A 15 5.49 2.55 -14.60
N GLN A 16 6.46 2.12 -13.81
CA GLN A 16 6.48 0.80 -13.20
C GLN A 16 5.39 0.64 -12.14
N ILE A 17 5.23 1.60 -11.23
CA ILE A 17 4.16 1.55 -10.22
C ILE A 17 2.77 1.66 -10.87
N HIS A 18 2.61 2.42 -11.93
CA HIS A 18 1.36 2.51 -12.68
C HIS A 18 1.03 1.15 -13.32
N ARG A 19 1.97 0.56 -14.05
CA ARG A 19 1.81 -0.76 -14.67
C ARG A 19 1.45 -1.85 -13.64
N ASP A 20 2.18 -1.89 -12.54
CA ASP A 20 1.99 -2.92 -11.51
C ASP A 20 0.68 -2.71 -10.74
N SER A 21 0.26 -1.48 -10.52
CA SER A 21 -1.05 -1.15 -9.95
C SER A 21 -2.20 -1.56 -10.86
N ARG A 22 -2.07 -1.41 -12.18
CA ARG A 22 -3.05 -1.92 -13.15
C ARG A 22 -3.10 -3.45 -13.14
N ALA A 23 -1.96 -4.11 -13.06
CA ALA A 23 -1.91 -5.57 -12.93
C ALA A 23 -2.63 -6.04 -11.66
N LEU A 24 -2.49 -5.30 -10.56
CA LEU A 24 -3.23 -5.56 -9.33
C LEU A 24 -4.75 -5.43 -9.55
N ALA A 25 -5.19 -4.36 -10.20
CA ALA A 25 -6.60 -4.16 -10.53
C ALA A 25 -7.17 -5.34 -11.33
N TRP A 26 -6.46 -5.83 -12.33
CA TRP A 26 -6.90 -6.95 -13.15
C TRP A 26 -7.00 -8.29 -12.38
N ARG A 27 -6.09 -8.51 -11.43
CA ARG A 27 -6.22 -9.65 -10.50
C ARG A 27 -7.44 -9.53 -9.61
N LEU A 28 -7.69 -8.34 -9.07
CA LEU A 28 -8.82 -8.07 -8.19
C LEU A 28 -10.16 -8.17 -8.92
N GLU A 29 -10.23 -7.79 -10.19
CA GLU A 29 -11.42 -7.96 -11.01
C GLU A 29 -11.83 -9.43 -11.14
N LYS A 30 -10.87 -10.32 -11.36
CA LYS A 30 -11.11 -11.77 -11.52
C LYS A 30 -11.68 -12.45 -10.28
N ILE A 31 -11.44 -11.88 -9.12
CA ILE A 31 -11.85 -12.41 -7.82
C ILE A 31 -12.91 -11.54 -7.14
N SER A 32 -13.58 -10.70 -7.92
CA SER A 32 -14.66 -9.86 -7.39
C SER A 32 -15.77 -10.70 -6.75
N PRO A 33 -16.46 -10.16 -5.75
CA PRO A 33 -17.51 -10.90 -5.05
C PRO A 33 -18.58 -11.48 -5.98
N GLN A 34 -18.99 -12.71 -5.72
CA GLN A 34 -19.97 -13.44 -6.57
C GLN A 34 -21.31 -12.72 -6.74
N ASN A 35 -21.67 -11.82 -5.84
CA ASN A 35 -22.92 -11.10 -5.81
C ASN A 35 -22.83 -9.65 -6.31
N GLY A 36 -21.78 -9.32 -7.06
CA GLY A 36 -21.58 -7.98 -7.61
C GLY A 36 -20.11 -7.58 -7.69
N SER A 37 -19.88 -6.31 -7.98
CA SER A 37 -18.54 -5.70 -8.00
C SER A 37 -18.09 -5.33 -6.60
N TRP A 38 -16.79 -5.04 -6.47
CA TRP A 38 -16.26 -4.36 -5.30
C TRP A 38 -17.04 -3.05 -5.04
N LYS A 39 -17.21 -2.68 -3.77
CA LYS A 39 -18.02 -1.52 -3.38
C LYS A 39 -17.17 -0.24 -3.26
N ALA A 40 -15.98 -0.36 -2.70
CA ALA A 40 -15.10 0.76 -2.42
C ALA A 40 -13.65 0.33 -2.28
N VAL A 41 -12.76 1.30 -2.39
CA VAL A 41 -11.33 1.16 -2.11
C VAL A 41 -10.99 1.99 -0.88
N VAL A 42 -10.19 1.44 0.02
CA VAL A 42 -9.57 2.14 1.13
C VAL A 42 -8.07 2.17 0.90
N ALA A 43 -7.52 3.36 0.73
CA ALA A 43 -6.07 3.55 0.62
C ALA A 43 -5.43 3.63 2.01
N VAL A 44 -4.41 2.83 2.23
CA VAL A 44 -3.55 3.00 3.42
C VAL A 44 -2.59 4.16 3.15
N THR A 45 -2.79 5.26 3.85
CA THR A 45 -2.00 6.46 3.61
C THR A 45 -0.60 6.31 4.21
N ARG A 46 0.37 6.88 3.59
CA ARG A 46 0.31 7.68 2.35
C ARG A 46 0.59 6.84 1.10
N GLY A 47 1.47 5.85 1.20
CA GLY A 47 1.99 5.08 0.06
C GLY A 47 0.92 4.37 -0.77
N GLY A 48 -0.15 3.91 -0.12
CA GLY A 48 -1.25 3.23 -0.81
C GLY A 48 -2.16 4.12 -1.65
N MET A 49 -2.01 5.44 -1.57
CA MET A 49 -2.89 6.39 -2.28
C MET A 49 -2.75 6.29 -3.79
N VAL A 50 -1.54 6.13 -4.31
CA VAL A 50 -1.32 6.00 -5.76
C VAL A 50 -1.86 4.67 -6.30
N PRO A 51 -1.50 3.50 -5.76
CA PRO A 51 -2.10 2.23 -6.21
C PRO A 51 -3.62 2.21 -6.06
N ALA A 52 -4.14 2.73 -4.96
CA ALA A 52 -5.59 2.76 -4.71
C ALA A 52 -6.34 3.58 -5.77
N MET A 53 -5.82 4.73 -6.17
CA MET A 53 -6.40 5.54 -7.24
C MET A 53 -6.41 4.79 -8.57
N VAL A 54 -5.31 4.14 -8.93
CA VAL A 54 -5.22 3.38 -10.17
C VAL A 54 -6.21 2.21 -10.17
N VAL A 55 -6.28 1.45 -9.08
CA VAL A 55 -7.23 0.34 -8.92
C VAL A 55 -8.67 0.83 -8.99
N ALA A 56 -9.00 1.89 -8.28
CA ALA A 56 -10.34 2.47 -8.29
C ALA A 56 -10.75 2.92 -9.71
N ARG A 57 -9.83 3.52 -10.46
CA ARG A 57 -10.05 3.95 -11.85
C ARG A 57 -10.27 2.76 -12.77
N GLU A 58 -9.43 1.73 -12.69
CA GLU A 58 -9.53 0.53 -13.54
C GLU A 58 -10.80 -0.27 -13.26
N LEU A 59 -11.24 -0.35 -12.01
CA LEU A 59 -12.43 -1.10 -11.59
C LEU A 59 -13.73 -0.26 -11.58
N ASP A 60 -13.65 1.00 -12.02
CA ASP A 60 -14.77 1.97 -11.99
C ASP A 60 -15.42 2.11 -10.60
N LEU A 61 -14.60 2.16 -9.56
CA LEU A 61 -15.04 2.37 -8.19
C LEU A 61 -14.97 3.86 -7.85
N ARG A 62 -16.12 4.43 -7.48
CA ARG A 62 -16.24 5.87 -7.18
C ARG A 62 -16.01 6.21 -5.72
N VAL A 63 -16.21 5.25 -4.82
CA VAL A 63 -15.98 5.45 -3.39
C VAL A 63 -14.55 5.09 -3.06
N VAL A 64 -13.75 6.08 -2.73
CA VAL A 64 -12.37 5.94 -2.29
C VAL A 64 -12.22 6.60 -0.92
N GLU A 65 -11.87 5.81 0.07
CA GLU A 65 -11.65 6.22 1.44
C GLU A 65 -10.16 6.08 1.81
N THR A 66 -9.77 6.60 2.94
CA THR A 66 -8.41 6.46 3.45
C THR A 66 -8.40 5.97 4.89
N ILE A 67 -7.37 5.24 5.24
CA ILE A 67 -7.05 4.86 6.61
C ILE A 67 -5.59 5.21 6.88
N SER A 68 -5.32 5.80 8.04
CA SER A 68 -3.97 6.14 8.47
C SER A 68 -3.62 5.38 9.74
N VAL A 69 -2.52 4.63 9.68
CA VAL A 69 -2.01 3.85 10.81
C VAL A 69 -0.57 4.27 11.06
N LYS A 70 -0.24 4.55 12.31
CA LYS A 70 1.12 4.88 12.74
C LYS A 70 1.64 3.80 13.68
N SER A 71 2.83 3.29 13.39
CA SER A 71 3.55 2.40 14.30
C SER A 71 4.35 3.24 15.29
N TYR A 72 4.27 2.86 16.56
CA TYR A 72 5.10 3.44 17.63
C TYR A 72 6.13 2.39 18.05
N ASP A 73 7.39 2.64 17.75
CA ASP A 73 8.51 1.85 18.24
C ASP A 73 8.86 2.30 19.67
N HIS A 74 8.17 1.73 20.64
CA HIS A 74 8.71 1.69 21.99
C HIS A 74 9.48 0.38 22.15
N GLN A 75 10.65 0.43 22.76
CA GLN A 75 11.63 -0.67 22.82
C GLN A 75 11.11 -2.01 23.38
N VAL A 76 9.86 -2.11 23.79
CA VAL A 76 9.28 -3.32 24.41
C VAL A 76 7.98 -3.79 23.75
N GLN A 77 7.20 -2.93 23.11
CA GLN A 77 5.98 -3.30 22.37
C GLN A 77 5.76 -2.33 21.21
N SER A 78 5.80 -2.84 19.99
CA SER A 78 5.39 -2.04 18.82
C SER A 78 3.88 -2.06 18.72
N GLU A 79 3.22 -0.99 19.17
CA GLU A 79 1.79 -0.79 18.98
C GLU A 79 1.54 0.01 17.71
N ALA A 80 0.58 -0.42 16.92
CA ALA A 80 0.07 0.33 15.80
C ALA A 80 -1.22 1.04 16.21
N LYS A 81 -1.29 2.35 15.93
CA LYS A 81 -2.46 3.18 16.24
C LYS A 81 -3.10 3.71 14.98
N VAL A 82 -4.41 3.57 14.88
CA VAL A 82 -5.19 4.19 13.81
C VAL A 82 -5.37 5.68 14.11
N LEU A 83 -4.85 6.52 13.22
CA LEU A 83 -4.95 7.97 13.34
C LEU A 83 -6.19 8.54 12.65
N LYS A 84 -6.62 7.89 11.55
CA LYS A 84 -7.80 8.29 10.78
C LYS A 84 -8.47 7.02 10.24
N SER A 85 -9.76 6.89 10.47
CA SER A 85 -10.59 5.80 9.96
C SER A 85 -11.44 6.24 8.78
N PRO A 86 -11.81 5.32 7.85
CA PRO A 86 -12.78 5.61 6.80
C PRO A 86 -14.19 5.79 7.38
N ALA A 87 -15.08 6.40 6.58
CA ALA A 87 -16.47 6.57 6.95
C ALA A 87 -17.18 5.22 7.07
N GLU A 88 -17.74 4.90 8.22
CA GLU A 88 -18.39 3.61 8.53
C GLU A 88 -19.57 3.29 7.60
N ALA A 89 -20.29 4.33 7.13
CA ALA A 89 -21.46 4.16 6.27
C ALA A 89 -21.16 3.36 4.99
N TYR A 90 -19.93 3.42 4.47
CA TYR A 90 -19.53 2.72 3.25
C TYR A 90 -18.75 1.43 3.53
N ILE A 91 -18.07 1.34 4.66
CA ILE A 91 -17.08 0.31 4.92
C ILE A 91 -17.64 -0.84 5.74
N GLY A 92 -18.47 -0.57 6.75
CA GLY A 92 -19.03 -1.59 7.63
C GLY A 92 -17.94 -2.48 8.25
N ASN A 93 -18.09 -3.80 8.10
CA ASN A 93 -17.07 -4.80 8.52
C ASN A 93 -16.02 -5.10 7.45
N GLY A 94 -16.07 -4.39 6.32
CA GLY A 94 -15.15 -4.56 5.20
C GLY A 94 -15.66 -5.46 4.06
N ASP A 95 -16.85 -6.03 4.16
CA ASP A 95 -17.38 -6.90 3.11
C ASP A 95 -17.52 -6.14 1.78
N GLY A 96 -16.90 -6.68 0.71
CA GLY A 96 -16.86 -6.04 -0.60
C GLY A 96 -15.90 -4.85 -0.71
N ILE A 97 -15.04 -4.64 0.29
CA ILE A 97 -14.10 -3.52 0.36
C ILE A 97 -12.68 -4.00 0.07
N LEU A 98 -11.97 -3.23 -0.77
CA LEU A 98 -10.54 -3.40 -1.04
C LEU A 98 -9.74 -2.46 -0.16
N ILE A 99 -8.79 -3.01 0.60
CA ILE A 99 -7.82 -2.21 1.36
C ILE A 99 -6.46 -2.37 0.69
N ILE A 100 -5.88 -1.25 0.24
CA ILE A 100 -4.74 -1.24 -0.67
C ILE A 100 -3.60 -0.42 -0.09
N ASP A 101 -2.41 -1.02 -0.10
CA ASP A 101 -1.14 -0.37 0.18
C ASP A 101 -0.15 -0.54 -0.99
N ASP A 102 0.94 0.20 -0.98
CA ASP A 102 2.02 0.06 -1.96
C ASP A 102 2.89 -1.16 -1.68
N LEU A 103 3.28 -1.34 -0.44
CA LEU A 103 4.19 -2.38 0.04
C LEU A 103 3.74 -2.88 1.40
N VAL A 104 3.82 -4.18 1.61
CA VAL A 104 3.72 -4.80 2.94
C VAL A 104 5.08 -5.38 3.32
N ASP A 105 5.65 -4.86 4.40
CA ASP A 105 6.96 -5.27 4.93
C ASP A 105 6.82 -6.41 5.95
N THR A 106 6.35 -6.11 7.16
CA THR A 106 6.15 -7.09 8.24
C THR A 106 4.70 -7.53 8.40
N GLY A 107 3.77 -6.76 7.83
CA GLY A 107 2.34 -7.03 7.92
C GLY A 107 1.64 -6.42 9.15
N LYS A 108 2.36 -5.71 10.01
CA LYS A 108 1.78 -5.10 11.23
C LYS A 108 0.61 -4.17 10.93
N THR A 109 0.74 -3.30 9.94
CA THR A 109 -0.33 -2.37 9.53
C THR A 109 -1.58 -3.12 9.11
N PHE A 110 -1.44 -4.11 8.24
CA PHE A 110 -2.58 -4.90 7.76
C PHE A 110 -3.20 -5.79 8.85
N HIS A 111 -2.41 -6.35 9.73
CA HIS A 111 -2.96 -7.08 10.88
C HIS A 111 -3.82 -6.18 11.78
N THR A 112 -3.35 -4.97 12.04
CA THR A 112 -4.12 -3.97 12.82
C THR A 112 -5.42 -3.60 12.12
N ILE A 113 -5.38 -3.32 10.81
CA ILE A 113 -6.56 -2.94 10.04
C ILE A 113 -7.54 -4.12 9.94
N ARG A 114 -7.04 -5.35 9.75
CA ARG A 114 -7.87 -6.55 9.65
C ARG A 114 -8.65 -6.84 10.93
N SER A 115 -8.14 -6.46 12.08
CA SER A 115 -8.87 -6.59 13.34
C SER A 115 -10.14 -5.70 13.36
N LEU A 116 -10.14 -4.61 12.63
CA LEU A 116 -11.27 -3.68 12.50
C LEU A 116 -12.21 -4.04 11.34
N TYR A 117 -11.64 -4.50 10.23
CA TYR A 117 -12.39 -4.81 9.00
C TYR A 117 -12.07 -6.25 8.54
N PRO A 118 -12.56 -7.27 9.29
CA PRO A 118 -12.18 -8.67 9.05
C PRO A 118 -12.70 -9.24 7.74
N LYS A 119 -13.72 -8.64 7.14
CA LYS A 119 -14.31 -9.07 5.88
C LYS A 119 -13.73 -8.40 4.65
N ALA A 120 -12.83 -7.42 4.83
CA ALA A 120 -12.18 -6.74 3.71
C ALA A 120 -11.18 -7.64 2.99
N HIS A 121 -10.90 -7.31 1.75
CA HIS A 121 -9.85 -7.93 0.95
C HIS A 121 -8.60 -7.05 0.97
N TYR A 122 -7.48 -7.62 1.36
CA TYR A 122 -6.22 -6.90 1.61
C TYR A 122 -5.26 -7.12 0.45
N ALA A 123 -4.86 -6.05 -0.20
CA ALA A 123 -4.00 -6.09 -1.37
C ALA A 123 -2.85 -5.07 -1.30
N ALA A 124 -1.72 -5.44 -1.82
CA ALA A 124 -0.58 -4.55 -2.03
C ALA A 124 0.06 -4.81 -3.38
N VAL A 125 0.79 -3.82 -3.90
CA VAL A 125 1.53 -4.01 -5.15
C VAL A 125 2.74 -4.91 -4.90
N TYR A 126 3.49 -4.61 -3.85
CA TYR A 126 4.68 -5.37 -3.46
C TYR A 126 4.51 -5.99 -2.08
N ALA A 127 5.13 -7.16 -1.90
CA ALA A 127 5.12 -7.86 -0.62
C ALA A 127 6.51 -8.40 -0.29
N LYS A 128 6.89 -8.28 0.98
CA LYS A 128 8.05 -8.98 1.52
C LYS A 128 7.62 -10.27 2.22
N PRO A 129 8.50 -11.27 2.35
CA PRO A 129 8.13 -12.59 2.90
C PRO A 129 7.44 -12.53 4.26
N MET A 130 7.91 -11.66 5.17
CA MET A 130 7.31 -11.52 6.50
C MET A 130 5.91 -10.92 6.52
N GLY A 131 5.54 -10.20 5.46
CA GLY A 131 4.24 -9.53 5.33
C GLY A 131 3.20 -10.32 4.54
N LYS A 132 3.59 -11.35 3.81
CA LYS A 132 2.70 -12.08 2.89
C LYS A 132 1.45 -12.65 3.56
N ASP A 133 1.56 -13.14 4.77
CA ASP A 133 0.42 -13.73 5.50
C ASP A 133 -0.67 -12.72 5.85
N SER A 134 -0.35 -11.43 5.82
CA SER A 134 -1.34 -10.37 6.03
C SER A 134 -2.11 -9.98 4.76
N LEU A 135 -1.70 -10.49 3.60
CA LEU A 135 -2.24 -10.15 2.28
C LEU A 135 -3.12 -11.26 1.72
N ASP A 136 -4.14 -10.86 0.96
CA ASP A 136 -4.93 -11.75 0.12
C ASP A 136 -4.45 -11.74 -1.34
N THR A 137 -3.97 -10.58 -1.83
CA THR A 137 -3.47 -10.42 -3.19
C THR A 137 -2.28 -9.46 -3.25
N PHE A 138 -1.26 -9.80 -4.01
CA PHE A 138 -0.13 -8.91 -4.35
C PHE A 138 0.42 -9.25 -5.74
N ILE A 139 1.29 -8.39 -6.27
CA ILE A 139 1.85 -8.56 -7.60
C ILE A 139 3.26 -9.14 -7.56
N THR A 140 4.18 -8.49 -6.85
CA THR A 140 5.59 -8.85 -6.86
C THR A 140 6.12 -9.05 -5.45
N GLU A 141 6.78 -10.17 -5.22
CA GLU A 141 7.54 -10.42 -4.00
C GLU A 141 8.93 -9.81 -4.11
N VAL A 142 9.35 -9.14 -3.05
CA VAL A 142 10.69 -8.54 -2.92
C VAL A 142 11.35 -9.12 -1.67
N SER A 143 12.65 -9.34 -1.71
CA SER A 143 13.36 -9.91 -0.55
C SER A 143 13.24 -9.02 0.68
N GLN A 144 13.26 -9.63 1.87
CA GLN A 144 13.05 -8.93 3.13
C GLN A 144 14.09 -7.84 3.40
N ASP A 145 15.31 -8.03 2.96
CA ASP A 145 16.43 -7.10 3.15
C ASP A 145 16.53 -6.01 2.08
N THR A 146 15.65 -6.01 1.09
CA THR A 146 15.63 -5.00 0.03
C THR A 146 14.88 -3.75 0.48
N TRP A 147 15.49 -2.58 0.32
CA TRP A 147 14.79 -1.31 0.46
C TRP A 147 14.14 -0.90 -0.86
N ILE A 148 12.83 -0.61 -0.84
CA ILE A 148 12.12 -0.13 -2.02
C ILE A 148 12.05 1.39 -1.98
N PHE A 149 12.55 2.02 -3.05
CA PHE A 149 12.42 3.46 -3.29
C PHE A 149 11.29 3.69 -4.30
N PHE A 150 10.18 4.20 -3.84
CA PHE A 150 9.10 4.64 -4.70
C PHE A 150 9.42 6.00 -5.33
N PRO A 151 8.80 6.37 -6.45
CA PRO A 151 9.12 7.64 -7.12
C PRO A 151 8.82 8.86 -6.23
N TRP A 152 7.83 8.78 -5.33
CA TRP A 152 7.53 9.85 -4.38
C TRP A 152 8.53 9.96 -3.23
N ASP A 153 9.30 8.92 -2.93
CA ASP A 153 10.36 8.96 -1.90
C ASP A 153 11.56 9.78 -2.35
N MET A 154 11.85 9.78 -3.65
CA MET A 154 12.98 10.49 -4.24
C MET A 154 12.78 12.01 -4.28
N ALA A 155 11.54 12.49 -4.20
CA ALA A 155 11.20 13.91 -4.26
C ALA A 155 11.65 14.71 -3.02
N LEU A 156 12.02 14.06 -1.94
CA LEU A 156 12.43 14.70 -0.68
C LEU A 156 13.92 14.99 -0.59
N GLN A 157 14.73 14.62 -1.57
CA GLN A 157 16.13 15.02 -1.61
C GLN A 157 16.23 16.46 -2.12
N TYR A 158 16.78 17.33 -1.27
CA TYR A 158 17.12 18.66 -1.70
C TYR A 158 18.25 18.57 -2.76
N VAL A 159 17.88 18.84 -3.98
CA VAL A 159 18.82 19.03 -5.08
C VAL A 159 19.02 20.54 -5.23
N ALA A 160 20.24 21.01 -4.96
CA ALA A 160 20.57 22.41 -5.22
C ALA A 160 20.30 22.74 -6.69
N PRO A 161 19.72 23.92 -7.01
CA PRO A 161 19.52 24.31 -8.39
C PRO A 161 20.85 24.30 -9.14
N TYR A 162 20.82 23.76 -10.36
CA TYR A 162 21.97 23.80 -11.24
C TYR A 162 22.35 25.26 -11.50
N LYS A 163 23.47 25.69 -10.94
CA LYS A 163 24.10 26.94 -11.33
C LYS A 163 24.98 26.59 -12.50
N GLY A 164 24.52 26.90 -13.72
CA GLY A 164 25.32 26.68 -14.90
C GLY A 164 26.74 27.20 -14.69
N GLU A 165 27.71 26.49 -15.19
CA GLU A 165 29.08 26.99 -15.27
C GLU A 165 29.04 28.23 -16.16
N GLY A 166 29.30 29.38 -15.54
CA GLY A 166 29.46 30.64 -16.24
C GLY A 166 30.77 30.69 -17.01
#